data_6c837b64bc4899ee95488ef387183f1e
#
_entry.id   6c837b64bc4899ee95488ef387183f1e
#
_cell.length_a   1.000
_cell.length_b   1.000
_cell.length_c   1.000
_cell.angle_alpha   90.00
_cell.angle_beta   90.00
_cell.angle_gamma   90.00
#
_symmetry.space_group_name_H-M   'P 1'
#
loop_
_entity.id
_entity.type
_entity.pdbx_description
1 polymer ?
#
loop_
_entity_poly.entity_id
_entity_poly.type
_entity_poly.pdbx_seq_one_letter_code
_entity_poly.pdbx_strand_id
1 'polypeptide(L)'
;MIDHVNYVIERLDQGLRIPSTAMPELRVLHPHEFDAAQAMARDIAASLDRELPPEEAVFLTMHLLNATRDEPNGTAALLFRRVQHVVEVVEHAFGVKLDTESPDYARFILHIQFLLQRLVNRTMLSSGDTSFFEFAKHSYPVSYEIARQVKSYVHGATGSELTDEELLYVIVHVERLKSQVAPGTPPPTVVP
;
A
#
# COMPACT_ATOMS: atom_id res chain seq x y z
N MET A 1 -23.57 -4.09 4.44
CA MET A 1 -23.60 -2.63 4.14
C MET A 1 -24.54 -1.86 5.07
N ILE A 2 -25.82 -2.22 5.18
CA ILE A 2 -26.80 -1.55 6.08
C ILE A 2 -26.30 -1.56 7.54
N ASP A 3 -25.83 -2.69 8.03
CA ASP A 3 -25.29 -2.82 9.40
C ASP A 3 -24.09 -1.91 9.65
N HIS A 4 -23.25 -1.70 8.63
CA HIS A 4 -22.11 -0.77 8.72
C HIS A 4 -22.59 0.67 8.86
N VAL A 5 -23.57 1.10 8.05
CA VAL A 5 -24.13 2.46 8.13
C VAL A 5 -24.76 2.72 9.50
N ASN A 6 -25.52 1.76 10.03
CA ASN A 6 -26.09 1.86 11.38
C ASN A 6 -25.01 1.98 12.45
N TYR A 7 -23.94 1.18 12.34
CA TYR A 7 -22.80 1.26 13.26
C TYR A 7 -22.08 2.62 13.19
N VAL A 8 -21.92 3.17 11.97
CA VAL A 8 -21.34 4.51 11.80
C VAL A 8 -22.18 5.58 12.49
N ILE A 9 -23.49 5.54 12.32
CA ILE A 9 -24.43 6.49 12.96
C ILE A 9 -24.30 6.40 14.48
N GLU A 10 -24.41 5.19 15.04
CA GLU A 10 -24.31 4.96 16.48
C GLU A 10 -22.98 5.44 17.07
N ARG A 11 -21.88 5.19 16.36
CA ARG A 11 -20.54 5.63 16.75
C ARG A 11 -20.39 7.15 16.71
N LEU A 12 -20.92 7.80 15.68
CA LEU A 12 -20.91 9.26 15.56
C LEU A 12 -21.75 9.92 16.65
N ASP A 13 -22.89 9.33 17.02
CA ASP A 13 -23.73 9.79 18.12
C ASP A 13 -23.01 9.70 19.47
N GLN A 14 -22.12 8.74 19.63
CA GLN A 14 -21.25 8.58 20.81
C GLN A 14 -19.99 9.46 20.78
N GLY A 15 -19.78 10.25 19.72
CA GLY A 15 -18.58 11.07 19.54
C GLY A 15 -17.29 10.26 19.34
N LEU A 16 -17.38 8.97 19.05
CA LEU A 16 -16.24 8.10 18.82
C LEU A 16 -15.74 8.26 17.38
N ARG A 17 -14.48 8.71 17.25
CA ARG A 17 -13.78 8.76 15.97
C ARG A 17 -12.81 7.58 15.86
N ILE A 18 -12.82 6.88 14.73
CA ILE A 18 -11.74 5.96 14.39
C ILE A 18 -10.52 6.81 14.06
N PRO A 19 -9.30 6.43 14.50
CA PRO A 19 -8.09 7.11 14.06
C PRO A 19 -8.07 7.19 12.53
N SER A 20 -7.81 8.38 12.00
CA SER A 20 -7.75 8.60 10.55
C SER A 20 -6.71 7.66 9.96
N THR A 21 -7.17 6.65 9.27
CA THR A 21 -6.33 5.82 8.42
C THR A 21 -6.55 6.35 7.01
N ALA A 22 -5.91 7.47 6.69
CA ALA A 22 -5.78 7.84 5.29
C ALA A 22 -5.14 6.66 4.59
N MET A 23 -5.81 6.12 3.58
CA MET A 23 -5.35 4.98 2.80
C MET A 23 -5.19 5.42 1.33
N PRO A 24 -4.18 6.28 1.03
CA PRO A 24 -3.97 6.79 -0.32
C PRO A 24 -3.71 5.67 -1.32
N GLU A 25 -3.15 4.54 -0.85
CA GLU A 25 -2.93 3.35 -1.67
C GLU A 25 -4.24 2.81 -2.25
N LEU A 26 -5.32 2.87 -1.49
CA LEU A 26 -6.62 2.37 -1.93
C LEU A 26 -7.15 3.16 -3.13
N ARG A 27 -6.94 4.48 -3.14
CA ARG A 27 -7.28 5.35 -4.27
C ARG A 27 -6.46 5.01 -5.53
N VAL A 28 -5.18 4.68 -5.35
CA VAL A 28 -4.29 4.30 -6.45
C VAL A 28 -4.66 2.92 -7.02
N LEU A 29 -4.94 1.96 -6.14
CA LEU A 29 -5.17 0.57 -6.52
C LEU A 29 -6.59 0.31 -7.06
N HIS A 30 -7.57 1.06 -6.56
CA HIS A 30 -9.00 0.85 -6.81
C HIS A 30 -9.73 2.18 -7.03
N PRO A 31 -9.32 2.98 -8.03
CA PRO A 31 -9.85 4.33 -8.22
C PRO A 31 -11.37 4.34 -8.45
N HIS A 32 -11.90 3.41 -9.23
CA HIS A 32 -13.33 3.35 -9.53
C HIS A 32 -14.18 3.01 -8.31
N GLU A 33 -13.76 2.03 -7.54
CA GLU A 33 -14.45 1.64 -6.30
C GLU A 33 -14.33 2.75 -5.24
N PHE A 34 -13.18 3.42 -5.17
CA PHE A 34 -12.96 4.53 -4.26
C PHE A 34 -13.84 5.74 -4.60
N ASP A 35 -13.93 6.11 -5.89
CA ASP A 35 -14.79 7.21 -6.35
C ASP A 35 -16.27 6.89 -6.10
N ALA A 36 -16.70 5.66 -6.36
CA ALA A 36 -18.05 5.20 -6.06
C ALA A 36 -18.34 5.26 -4.54
N ALA A 37 -17.41 4.82 -3.71
CA ALA A 37 -17.52 4.88 -2.26
C ALA A 37 -17.60 6.31 -1.73
N GLN A 38 -16.83 7.24 -2.31
CA GLN A 38 -16.93 8.67 -1.99
C GLN A 38 -18.30 9.25 -2.36
N ALA A 39 -18.85 8.89 -3.52
CA ALA A 39 -20.18 9.31 -3.91
C ALA A 39 -21.23 8.78 -2.92
N MET A 40 -21.15 7.49 -2.58
CA MET A 40 -22.05 6.89 -1.57
C MET A 40 -21.93 7.57 -0.20
N ALA A 41 -20.71 7.90 0.25
CA ALA A 41 -20.51 8.60 1.52
C ALA A 41 -21.16 9.99 1.51
N ARG A 42 -21.06 10.73 0.40
CA ARG A 42 -21.74 12.03 0.23
C ARG A 42 -23.26 11.90 0.27
N ASP A 43 -23.82 10.90 -0.42
CA ASP A 43 -25.26 10.66 -0.46
C ASP A 43 -25.81 10.27 0.94
N ILE A 44 -25.06 9.44 1.68
CA ILE A 44 -25.38 9.09 3.06
C ILE A 44 -25.31 10.34 3.96
N ALA A 45 -24.26 11.14 3.85
CA ALA A 45 -24.09 12.37 4.62
C ALA A 45 -25.27 13.34 4.39
N ALA A 46 -25.66 13.54 3.11
CA ALA A 46 -26.79 14.36 2.74
C ALA A 46 -28.13 13.82 3.30
N SER A 47 -28.31 12.49 3.27
CA SER A 47 -29.54 11.85 3.78
C SER A 47 -29.66 11.93 5.30
N LEU A 48 -28.54 12.01 6.00
CA LEU A 48 -28.47 12.08 7.46
C LEU A 48 -28.40 13.52 7.99
N ASP A 49 -28.26 14.51 7.09
CA ASP A 49 -27.97 15.92 7.42
C ASP A 49 -26.76 16.03 8.37
N ARG A 50 -25.70 15.27 8.08
CA ARG A 50 -24.46 15.18 8.89
C ARG A 50 -23.24 15.03 8.02
N GLU A 51 -22.11 15.57 8.48
CA GLU A 51 -20.80 15.27 7.87
C GLU A 51 -20.32 13.88 8.28
N LEU A 52 -19.93 13.08 7.29
CA LEU A 52 -19.24 11.81 7.53
C LEU A 52 -17.73 12.01 7.51
N PRO A 53 -16.99 11.33 8.40
CA PRO A 53 -15.54 11.32 8.35
C PRO A 53 -15.03 10.77 7.02
N PRO A 54 -13.90 11.30 6.47
CA PRO A 54 -13.33 10.83 5.20
C PRO A 54 -12.99 9.32 5.21
N GLU A 55 -12.74 8.76 6.38
CA GLU A 55 -12.46 7.34 6.58
C GLU A 55 -13.62 6.43 6.17
N GLU A 56 -14.85 6.94 6.14
CA GLU A 56 -16.01 6.15 5.75
C GLU A 56 -15.95 5.75 4.27
N ALA A 57 -15.37 6.59 3.40
CA ALA A 57 -15.14 6.23 2.01
C ALA A 57 -14.18 5.02 1.88
N VAL A 58 -13.19 4.91 2.76
CA VAL A 58 -12.27 3.77 2.82
C VAL A 58 -13.03 2.48 3.18
N PHE A 59 -13.86 2.52 4.24
CA PHE A 59 -14.65 1.36 4.63
C PHE A 59 -15.65 0.94 3.56
N LEU A 60 -16.34 1.90 2.94
CA LEU A 60 -17.25 1.63 1.83
C LEU A 60 -16.52 1.02 0.62
N THR A 61 -15.31 1.50 0.29
CA THR A 61 -14.48 0.91 -0.77
C THR A 61 -14.15 -0.55 -0.46
N MET A 62 -13.76 -0.85 0.79
CA MET A 62 -13.47 -2.24 1.18
C MET A 62 -14.72 -3.12 1.10
N HIS A 63 -15.90 -2.60 1.42
CA HIS A 63 -17.15 -3.32 1.24
C HIS A 63 -17.47 -3.58 -0.23
N LEU A 64 -17.27 -2.60 -1.11
CA LEU A 64 -17.45 -2.77 -2.56
C LEU A 64 -16.50 -3.85 -3.10
N LEU A 65 -15.21 -3.79 -2.73
CA LEU A 65 -14.21 -4.77 -3.17
C LEU A 65 -14.55 -6.19 -2.70
N ASN A 66 -15.05 -6.34 -1.49
CA ASN A 66 -15.47 -7.65 -0.97
C ASN A 66 -16.75 -8.16 -1.64
N ALA A 67 -17.62 -7.27 -2.13
CA ALA A 67 -18.87 -7.66 -2.78
C ALA A 67 -18.70 -8.00 -4.27
N THR A 68 -17.68 -7.44 -4.94
CA THR A 68 -17.45 -7.60 -6.39
C THR A 68 -16.52 -8.75 -6.75
N ARG A 69 -15.83 -9.35 -5.78
CA ARG A 69 -14.90 -10.46 -6.03
C ARG A 69 -15.48 -11.77 -5.50
N ASP A 70 -15.55 -12.78 -6.38
CA ASP A 70 -15.80 -14.18 -6.02
C ASP A 70 -14.65 -14.85 -5.23
N GLU A 71 -13.73 -14.05 -4.69
CA GLU A 71 -12.60 -14.54 -3.92
C GLU A 71 -12.97 -14.72 -2.44
N PRO A 72 -12.32 -15.68 -1.72
CA PRO A 72 -12.57 -15.89 -0.30
C PRO A 72 -12.46 -14.60 0.48
N ASN A 73 -13.47 -14.32 1.32
CA ASN A 73 -13.55 -13.14 2.17
C ASN A 73 -12.20 -12.82 2.83
N GLY A 74 -11.59 -11.70 2.46
CA GLY A 74 -10.38 -11.21 3.09
C GLY A 74 -9.12 -11.11 2.21
N THR A 75 -9.09 -11.71 1.01
CA THR A 75 -7.87 -11.69 0.16
C THR A 75 -7.49 -10.27 -0.25
N ALA A 76 -8.46 -9.45 -0.67
CA ALA A 76 -8.21 -8.05 -1.04
C ALA A 76 -7.72 -7.22 0.17
N ALA A 77 -8.35 -7.38 1.33
CA ALA A 77 -7.96 -6.70 2.56
C ALA A 77 -6.56 -7.13 3.05
N LEU A 78 -6.21 -8.41 2.88
CA LEU A 78 -4.89 -8.93 3.23
C LEU A 78 -3.82 -8.38 2.29
N LEU A 79 -4.08 -8.39 0.98
CA LEU A 79 -3.16 -7.83 -0.03
C LEU A 79 -2.91 -6.35 0.25
N PHE A 80 -3.98 -5.61 0.50
CA PHE A 80 -3.91 -4.18 0.82
C PHE A 80 -3.06 -3.91 2.07
N ARG A 81 -3.29 -4.65 3.18
CA ARG A 81 -2.46 -4.52 4.40
C ARG A 81 -0.99 -4.81 4.15
N ARG A 82 -0.69 -5.76 3.27
CA ARG A 82 0.70 -6.06 2.89
C ARG A 82 1.34 -4.92 2.11
N VAL A 83 0.59 -4.29 1.19
CA VAL A 83 1.07 -3.09 0.48
C VAL A 83 1.39 -1.99 1.47
N GLN A 84 0.47 -1.68 2.39
CA GLN A 84 0.69 -0.65 3.42
C GLN A 84 1.94 -0.93 4.27
N HIS A 85 2.13 -2.18 4.68
CA HIS A 85 3.32 -2.55 5.47
C HIS A 85 4.63 -2.37 4.69
N VAL A 86 4.62 -2.65 3.39
CA VAL A 86 5.80 -2.37 2.54
C VAL A 86 6.07 -0.87 2.47
N VAL A 87 5.03 -0.03 2.36
CA VAL A 87 5.17 1.43 2.44
C VAL A 87 5.78 1.86 3.77
N GLU A 88 5.26 1.34 4.88
CA GLU A 88 5.79 1.64 6.22
C GLU A 88 7.26 1.25 6.37
N VAL A 89 7.68 0.12 5.82
CA VAL A 89 9.10 -0.31 5.80
C VAL A 89 9.96 0.72 5.07
N VAL A 90 9.51 1.18 3.90
CA VAL A 90 10.25 2.17 3.10
C VAL A 90 10.29 3.54 3.80
N GLU A 91 9.15 4.02 4.32
CA GLU A 91 9.06 5.27 5.08
C GLU A 91 9.94 5.26 6.32
N HIS A 92 9.91 4.15 7.07
CA HIS A 92 10.75 3.98 8.25
C HIS A 92 12.24 4.04 7.89
N ALA A 93 12.63 3.36 6.80
CA ALA A 93 14.01 3.37 6.33
C ALA A 93 14.46 4.76 5.86
N PHE A 94 13.59 5.54 5.23
CA PHE A 94 13.89 6.92 4.84
C PHE A 94 13.79 7.92 6.01
N GLY A 95 13.08 7.59 7.08
CA GLY A 95 12.80 8.48 8.21
C GLY A 95 11.83 9.62 7.87
N VAL A 96 11.09 9.51 6.77
CA VAL A 96 10.11 10.51 6.30
C VAL A 96 8.86 9.82 5.75
N LYS A 97 7.74 10.55 5.77
CA LYS A 97 6.54 10.14 5.04
C LYS A 97 6.69 10.43 3.55
N LEU A 98 6.22 9.50 2.73
CA LEU A 98 6.25 9.66 1.27
C LEU A 98 5.14 10.61 0.81
N ASP A 99 5.41 11.36 -0.27
CA ASP A 99 4.42 12.18 -0.94
C ASP A 99 3.44 11.28 -1.72
N THR A 100 2.25 11.08 -1.15
CA THR A 100 1.21 10.21 -1.68
C THR A 100 0.57 10.73 -2.97
N GLU A 101 0.78 12.00 -3.32
CA GLU A 101 0.27 12.60 -4.55
C GLU A 101 1.30 12.50 -5.71
N SER A 102 2.51 12.04 -5.42
CA SER A 102 3.55 11.94 -6.44
C SER A 102 3.32 10.77 -7.41
N PRO A 103 3.67 10.94 -8.70
CA PRO A 103 3.61 9.86 -9.68
C PRO A 103 4.52 8.66 -9.35
N ASP A 104 5.63 8.91 -8.65
CA ASP A 104 6.56 7.83 -8.27
C ASP A 104 6.00 7.00 -7.12
N TYR A 105 5.27 7.62 -6.19
CA TYR A 105 4.50 6.88 -5.19
C TYR A 105 3.45 5.98 -5.84
N ALA A 106 2.63 6.50 -6.75
CA ALA A 106 1.61 5.73 -7.44
C ALA A 106 2.21 4.52 -8.18
N ARG A 107 3.34 4.72 -8.89
CA ARG A 107 4.05 3.62 -9.58
C ARG A 107 4.60 2.58 -8.62
N PHE A 108 5.14 3.03 -7.48
CA PHE A 108 5.64 2.13 -6.44
C PHE A 108 4.50 1.25 -5.89
N ILE A 109 3.37 1.85 -5.51
CA ILE A 109 2.20 1.12 -4.99
C ILE A 109 1.70 0.08 -5.99
N LEU A 110 1.50 0.46 -7.25
CA LEU A 110 1.08 -0.47 -8.30
C LEU A 110 2.09 -1.61 -8.49
N HIS A 111 3.39 -1.30 -8.46
CA HIS A 111 4.41 -2.33 -8.57
C HIS A 111 4.35 -3.34 -7.42
N ILE A 112 4.27 -2.86 -6.17
CA ILE A 112 4.18 -3.72 -4.99
C ILE A 112 2.90 -4.57 -5.02
N GLN A 113 1.77 -4.01 -5.46
CA GLN A 113 0.55 -4.79 -5.64
C GLN A 113 0.75 -5.96 -6.60
N PHE A 114 1.31 -5.68 -7.79
CA PHE A 114 1.55 -6.71 -8.79
C PHE A 114 2.59 -7.75 -8.34
N LEU A 115 3.63 -7.33 -7.64
CA LEU A 115 4.63 -8.22 -7.03
C LEU A 115 3.95 -9.18 -6.06
N LEU A 116 3.16 -8.66 -5.11
CA LEU A 116 2.45 -9.49 -4.13
C LEU A 116 1.41 -10.41 -4.79
N GLN A 117 0.77 -9.97 -5.87
CA GLN A 117 -0.15 -10.80 -6.64
C GLN A 117 0.58 -11.93 -7.37
N ARG A 118 1.74 -11.65 -8.00
CA ARG A 118 2.60 -12.69 -8.61
C ARG A 118 3.10 -13.68 -7.58
N LEU A 119 3.43 -13.20 -6.39
CA LEU A 119 3.85 -14.05 -5.28
C LEU A 119 2.75 -15.06 -4.89
N VAL A 120 1.50 -14.58 -4.71
CA VAL A 120 0.34 -15.44 -4.40
C VAL A 120 0.08 -16.44 -5.52
N ASN A 121 0.17 -16.00 -6.77
CA ASN A 121 -0.07 -16.83 -7.95
C ASN A 121 1.12 -17.75 -8.32
N ARG A 122 2.27 -17.63 -7.63
CA ARG A 122 3.52 -18.34 -7.93
C ARG A 122 4.04 -18.08 -9.36
N THR A 123 3.86 -16.85 -9.85
CA THR A 123 4.26 -16.41 -11.19
C THR A 123 5.31 -15.31 -11.12
N MET A 124 6.22 -15.41 -10.14
CA MET A 124 7.28 -14.42 -9.98
C MET A 124 8.21 -14.34 -11.20
N LEU A 125 8.68 -13.12 -11.46
CA LEU A 125 9.58 -12.86 -12.56
C LEU A 125 10.94 -13.56 -12.32
N SER A 126 11.51 -14.15 -13.38
CA SER A 126 12.84 -14.73 -13.35
C SER A 126 13.34 -14.87 -14.79
N SER A 127 14.27 -14.02 -15.20
CA SER A 127 14.89 -14.06 -16.52
C SER A 127 16.10 -15.00 -16.58
N GLY A 128 16.66 -15.39 -15.43
CA GLY A 128 17.93 -16.10 -15.35
C GLY A 128 19.17 -15.23 -15.56
N ASP A 129 19.02 -13.98 -15.98
CA ASP A 129 20.10 -13.00 -16.12
C ASP A 129 20.12 -12.07 -14.89
N THR A 130 21.15 -12.20 -14.07
CA THR A 130 21.32 -11.41 -12.85
C THR A 130 22.14 -10.14 -13.05
N SER A 131 22.60 -9.83 -14.27
CA SER A 131 23.51 -8.71 -14.52
C SER A 131 22.92 -7.36 -14.13
N PHE A 132 21.66 -7.11 -14.43
CA PHE A 132 20.96 -5.88 -14.02
C PHE A 132 20.75 -5.79 -12.49
N PHE A 133 20.48 -6.91 -11.85
CA PHE A 133 20.36 -6.95 -10.39
C PHE A 133 21.71 -6.63 -9.73
N GLU A 134 22.79 -7.25 -10.15
CA GLU A 134 24.13 -6.96 -9.62
C GLU A 134 24.55 -5.51 -9.88
N PHE A 135 24.23 -4.97 -11.06
CA PHE A 135 24.46 -3.55 -11.35
C PHE A 135 23.67 -2.65 -10.38
N ALA A 136 22.38 -2.88 -10.21
CA ALA A 136 21.52 -2.06 -9.33
C ALA A 136 21.98 -2.14 -7.87
N LYS A 137 22.33 -3.31 -7.39
CA LYS A 137 22.84 -3.56 -6.04
C LYS A 137 24.12 -2.75 -5.75
N HIS A 138 25.04 -2.66 -6.73
CA HIS A 138 26.27 -1.90 -6.57
C HIS A 138 26.07 -0.40 -6.77
N SER A 139 25.20 0.00 -7.70
CA SER A 139 24.96 1.41 -8.03
C SER A 139 24.06 2.11 -7.01
N TYR A 140 23.15 1.37 -6.37
CA TYR A 140 22.13 1.90 -5.44
C TYR A 140 22.14 1.17 -4.08
N PRO A 141 23.27 1.20 -3.34
CA PRO A 141 23.43 0.37 -2.13
C PRO A 141 22.39 0.68 -1.04
N VAL A 142 21.98 1.94 -0.88
CA VAL A 142 20.95 2.34 0.09
C VAL A 142 19.59 1.75 -0.31
N SER A 143 19.19 1.89 -1.57
CA SER A 143 17.92 1.36 -2.06
C SER A 143 17.90 -0.16 -2.06
N TYR A 144 19.06 -0.80 -2.28
CA TYR A 144 19.21 -2.24 -2.13
C TYR A 144 18.98 -2.69 -0.69
N GLU A 145 19.51 -1.98 0.31
CA GLU A 145 19.33 -2.35 1.70
C GLU A 145 17.86 -2.21 2.13
N ILE A 146 17.17 -1.17 1.66
CA ILE A 146 15.72 -1.01 1.88
C ILE A 146 14.95 -2.16 1.20
N ALA A 147 15.29 -2.50 -0.05
CA ALA A 147 14.67 -3.62 -0.75
C ALA A 147 14.89 -4.96 -0.03
N ARG A 148 16.03 -5.17 0.64
CA ARG A 148 16.28 -6.33 1.50
C ARG A 148 15.34 -6.38 2.69
N GLN A 149 15.02 -5.24 3.32
CA GLN A 149 14.04 -5.17 4.41
C GLN A 149 12.64 -5.54 3.89
N VAL A 150 12.25 -5.04 2.72
CA VAL A 150 11.01 -5.46 2.04
C VAL A 150 11.01 -6.97 1.78
N LYS A 151 12.11 -7.54 1.26
CA LYS A 151 12.25 -8.99 1.05
C LYS A 151 12.05 -9.76 2.36
N SER A 152 12.69 -9.33 3.44
CA SER A 152 12.56 -9.98 4.76
C SER A 152 11.14 -9.93 5.28
N TYR A 153 10.46 -8.78 5.15
CA TYR A 153 9.05 -8.64 5.51
C TYR A 153 8.17 -9.59 4.70
N VAL A 154 8.32 -9.59 3.37
CA VAL A 154 7.53 -10.46 2.47
C VAL A 154 7.74 -11.93 2.81
N HIS A 155 8.99 -12.35 3.06
CA HIS A 155 9.30 -13.71 3.48
C HIS A 155 8.59 -14.06 4.82
N GLY A 156 8.71 -13.20 5.83
CA GLY A 156 8.05 -13.39 7.12
C GLY A 156 6.52 -13.47 7.03
N ALA A 157 5.92 -12.67 6.14
CA ALA A 157 4.46 -12.57 5.98
C ALA A 157 3.85 -13.68 5.11
N THR A 158 4.65 -14.33 4.24
CA THR A 158 4.15 -15.25 3.21
C THR A 158 4.85 -16.61 3.18
N GLY A 159 6.02 -16.72 3.80
CA GLY A 159 6.90 -17.89 3.70
C GLY A 159 7.58 -18.05 2.33
N SER A 160 7.42 -17.08 1.42
CA SER A 160 7.95 -17.15 0.06
C SER A 160 9.14 -16.20 -0.12
N GLU A 161 10.11 -16.61 -0.94
CA GLU A 161 11.27 -15.79 -1.28
C GLU A 161 11.00 -14.95 -2.53
N LEU A 162 11.46 -13.69 -2.54
CA LEU A 162 11.50 -12.88 -3.75
C LEU A 162 12.72 -13.28 -4.59
N THR A 163 12.53 -13.36 -5.90
CA THR A 163 13.61 -13.53 -6.87
C THR A 163 14.47 -12.27 -6.96
N ASP A 164 15.68 -12.40 -7.49
CA ASP A 164 16.58 -11.26 -7.72
C ASP A 164 15.96 -10.25 -8.70
N GLU A 165 15.18 -10.72 -9.68
CA GLU A 165 14.50 -9.85 -10.62
C GLU A 165 13.38 -9.04 -9.96
N GLU A 166 12.56 -9.64 -9.10
CA GLU A 166 11.57 -8.90 -8.31
C GLU A 166 12.24 -7.89 -7.38
N LEU A 167 13.35 -8.27 -6.77
CA LEU A 167 14.11 -7.38 -5.89
C LEU A 167 14.74 -6.21 -6.68
N LEU A 168 15.23 -6.44 -7.90
CA LEU A 168 15.69 -5.38 -8.80
C LEU A 168 14.62 -4.31 -9.02
N TYR A 169 13.39 -4.71 -9.32
CA TYR A 169 12.31 -3.74 -9.51
C TYR A 169 12.00 -2.95 -8.24
N VAL A 170 12.05 -3.60 -7.06
CA VAL A 170 11.90 -2.88 -5.79
C VAL A 170 13.01 -1.85 -5.62
N ILE A 171 14.30 -2.20 -5.89
CA ILE A 171 15.43 -1.27 -5.82
C ILE A 171 15.19 -0.04 -6.71
N VAL A 172 14.76 -0.24 -7.95
CA VAL A 172 14.54 0.85 -8.92
C VAL A 172 13.43 1.79 -8.44
N HIS A 173 12.33 1.25 -7.90
CA HIS A 173 11.23 2.07 -7.39
C HIS A 173 11.61 2.81 -6.11
N VAL A 174 12.31 2.17 -5.19
CA VAL A 174 12.83 2.81 -3.97
C VAL A 174 13.82 3.93 -4.31
N GLU A 175 14.70 3.74 -5.30
CA GLU A 175 15.64 4.78 -5.74
C GLU A 175 14.91 6.01 -6.30
N ARG A 176 13.81 5.83 -7.03
CA ARG A 176 12.98 6.94 -7.50
C ARG A 176 12.31 7.71 -6.35
N LEU A 177 11.84 6.99 -5.33
CA LEU A 177 11.25 7.61 -4.14
C LEU A 177 12.25 8.46 -3.34
N LYS A 178 13.55 8.16 -3.42
CA LYS A 178 14.60 8.98 -2.79
C LYS A 178 14.57 10.44 -3.22
N SER A 179 14.11 10.75 -4.41
CA SER A 179 13.97 12.13 -4.88
C SER A 179 12.99 12.95 -4.04
N GLN A 180 12.10 12.30 -3.29
CA GLN A 180 11.13 12.92 -2.37
C GLN A 180 11.76 13.22 -1.00
N VAL A 181 12.90 12.62 -0.69
CA VAL A 181 13.62 12.83 0.56
C VAL A 181 14.48 14.07 0.42
N ALA A 182 14.21 15.11 1.22
CA ALA A 182 14.96 16.38 1.17
C ALA A 182 16.47 16.13 1.37
N PRO A 183 17.35 16.85 0.64
CA PRO A 183 18.79 16.78 0.87
C PRO A 183 19.09 17.26 2.30
N GLY A 184 19.59 16.41 3.16
CA GLY A 184 19.90 16.70 4.58
C GLY A 184 19.24 15.73 5.58
N THR A 185 18.36 14.85 5.14
CA THR A 185 17.86 13.76 5.97
C THR A 185 19.03 12.79 6.27
N PRO A 186 19.29 12.42 7.54
CA PRO A 186 20.36 11.48 7.85
C PRO A 186 20.13 10.15 7.13
N PRO A 187 21.20 9.44 6.73
CA PRO A 187 21.07 8.15 6.07
C PRO A 187 20.21 7.20 6.93
N PRO A 188 19.40 6.34 6.29
CA PRO A 188 18.52 5.43 6.99
C PRO A 188 19.31 4.59 8.00
N THR A 189 18.74 4.45 9.18
CA THR A 189 19.34 3.61 10.23
C THR A 189 19.20 2.15 9.81
N VAL A 190 20.28 1.57 9.33
CA VAL A 190 20.34 0.13 9.08
C VAL A 190 20.40 -0.54 10.46
N VAL A 191 19.30 -1.11 10.89
CA VAL A 191 19.30 -1.97 12.08
C VAL A 191 19.81 -3.33 11.65
N PRO A 192 20.85 -3.87 12.32
CA PRO A 192 21.47 -5.15 11.97
C PRO A 192 20.52 -6.34 12.17
#